data_49fd51de5af3a3811fce4c3acf3be35c
#
_entry.id   49fd51de5af3a3811fce4c3acf3be35c
#
_cell.length_a   1.000
_cell.length_b   1.000
_cell.length_c   1.000
_cell.angle_alpha   90.00
_cell.angle_beta   90.00
_cell.angle_gamma   90.00
#
_symmetry.space_group_name_H-M   'P 1'
#
loop_
_entity.id
_entity.type
_entity.pdbx_description
1 polymer ?
#
loop_
_entity_poly.entity_id
_entity_poly.type
_entity_poly.pdbx_seq_one_letter_code
_entity_poly.pdbx_strand_id
1 'polypeptide(L)'
;MIECCADEVTATIVEEIKASKMYAVMADEARDGHVEQLAVCVRYVTADGGVKERLLELVTLKGLNAQCITDAIENVLESNGLNDLLCVAQAYDGASVMSGSVSGVQARFREKHLEAVYVHCYAHELNLVLCHTYRAVPEASDLFETLESVYCFFSVSIVNHQRFSDVQMLLGLKKSELVQLSKTRWACQVKSVRAMLNNLPAVLKCLEESATPLAVGLLSKLSRFSNVYLLVMFRSMLSTTEGLHLYLQKDSVDLAQATLFKDAVLDTLKSIRTNEMADKLYNEAKHIYDANNICERRHSGRRHKQRVMEDFTIESTLGTRAHLGTEDQLKQTLLYPCLDRMVTELNSRFSDVGAELMRGIQACNPAAVDFFCEDSLELIATHYKMSLKKEEILVAKQFLSRRKREGAVSDMGSVYKLLHPDMFPTLSSVVQAALTIPVSSCTCERSFSVLRRVHTWLRRTMGQERLHHLAIMAVEKDALCGLDHGEVIDRFAQVKPRRYPLVLKGQRSKERSKKQ
;
A
#
# COMPACT_ATOMS: atom_id res chain seq x y z
N MET A 1 13.71 -26.93 16.33
CA MET A 1 12.81 -26.09 17.16
C MET A 1 12.26 -24.90 16.39
N ILE A 2 13.09 -24.01 15.81
CA ILE A 2 12.62 -22.87 14.96
C ILE A 2 11.78 -23.41 13.80
N GLU A 3 12.28 -24.37 13.05
CA GLU A 3 11.57 -25.10 11.99
C GLU A 3 10.24 -25.68 12.49
N CYS A 4 10.25 -26.46 13.58
CA CYS A 4 9.03 -27.04 14.13
C CYS A 4 7.97 -25.98 14.54
N CYS A 5 8.40 -24.84 15.08
CA CYS A 5 7.48 -23.75 15.39
C CYS A 5 6.91 -23.12 14.11
N ALA A 6 7.76 -22.88 13.11
CA ALA A 6 7.32 -22.29 11.85
C ALA A 6 6.35 -23.22 11.09
N ASP A 7 6.67 -24.52 11.02
CA ASP A 7 5.82 -25.53 10.41
C ASP A 7 4.45 -25.62 11.10
N GLU A 8 4.42 -25.51 12.43
CA GLU A 8 3.17 -25.57 13.19
C GLU A 8 2.31 -24.31 12.96
N VAL A 9 2.96 -23.13 12.89
CA VAL A 9 2.29 -21.89 12.49
C VAL A 9 1.70 -22.00 11.08
N THR A 10 2.48 -22.52 10.13
CA THR A 10 2.01 -22.71 8.74
C THR A 10 0.87 -23.72 8.68
N ALA A 11 0.98 -24.83 9.41
CA ALA A 11 -0.07 -25.84 9.48
C ALA A 11 -1.39 -25.25 10.02
N THR A 12 -1.33 -24.47 11.10
CA THR A 12 -2.49 -23.77 11.66
C THR A 12 -3.14 -22.84 10.63
N ILE A 13 -2.34 -22.06 9.89
CA ILE A 13 -2.85 -21.15 8.84
C ILE A 13 -3.52 -21.96 7.72
N VAL A 14 -2.89 -23.05 7.27
CA VAL A 14 -3.42 -23.91 6.21
C VAL A 14 -4.75 -24.57 6.64
N GLU A 15 -4.86 -25.01 7.88
CA GLU A 15 -6.12 -25.56 8.43
C GLU A 15 -7.24 -24.51 8.44
N GLU A 16 -6.95 -23.28 8.85
CA GLU A 16 -7.92 -22.18 8.82
C GLU A 16 -8.38 -21.88 7.38
N ILE A 17 -7.46 -21.90 6.39
CA ILE A 17 -7.80 -21.69 4.97
C ILE A 17 -8.70 -22.84 4.46
N LYS A 18 -8.35 -24.09 4.79
CA LYS A 18 -9.16 -25.26 4.40
C LYS A 18 -10.55 -25.22 5.01
N ALA A 19 -10.68 -24.77 6.25
CA ALA A 19 -11.96 -24.56 6.91
C ALA A 19 -12.80 -23.46 6.23
N SER A 20 -12.14 -22.42 5.72
CA SER A 20 -12.77 -21.33 4.94
C SER A 20 -13.30 -21.79 3.58
N LYS A 21 -12.72 -22.83 2.97
CA LYS A 21 -13.06 -23.40 1.65
C LYS A 21 -12.76 -22.47 0.46
N MET A 22 -12.46 -21.22 0.69
CA MET A 22 -12.09 -20.24 -0.34
C MET A 22 -11.02 -19.26 0.18
N TYR A 23 -10.19 -18.80 -0.72
CA TYR A 23 -9.10 -17.87 -0.40
C TYR A 23 -8.81 -16.95 -1.58
N ALA A 24 -8.02 -15.92 -1.34
CA ALA A 24 -7.36 -15.12 -2.37
C ALA A 24 -5.85 -15.10 -2.14
N VAL A 25 -5.07 -15.05 -3.23
CA VAL A 25 -3.62 -14.96 -3.17
C VAL A 25 -3.17 -13.52 -3.35
N MET A 26 -2.17 -13.12 -2.58
CA MET A 26 -1.47 -11.84 -2.71
C MET A 26 0.02 -12.13 -2.82
N ALA A 27 0.70 -11.49 -3.75
CA ALA A 27 2.14 -11.63 -3.88
C ALA A 27 2.79 -10.27 -4.18
N ASP A 28 4.01 -10.13 -3.70
CA ASP A 28 4.85 -8.96 -3.96
C ASP A 28 6.31 -9.41 -3.92
N GLU A 29 7.17 -8.72 -4.68
CA GLU A 29 8.59 -9.01 -4.74
C GLU A 29 9.42 -7.90 -4.11
N ALA A 30 10.50 -8.27 -3.45
CA ALA A 30 11.45 -7.31 -2.93
C ALA A 30 12.88 -7.83 -3.00
N ARG A 31 13.77 -6.92 -3.34
CA ARG A 31 15.20 -7.19 -3.37
C ARG A 31 15.80 -7.16 -1.97
N ASP A 32 16.48 -8.23 -1.62
CA ASP A 32 17.26 -8.35 -0.39
C ASP A 32 18.74 -8.65 -0.73
N GLY A 33 19.54 -7.62 -0.76
CA GLY A 33 20.93 -7.69 -1.22
C GLY A 33 21.03 -8.01 -2.73
N HIS A 34 21.43 -9.22 -3.06
CA HIS A 34 21.54 -9.73 -4.44
C HIS A 34 20.49 -10.78 -4.79
N VAL A 35 19.54 -11.02 -3.88
CA VAL A 35 18.51 -12.04 -4.00
C VAL A 35 17.15 -11.38 -4.11
N GLU A 36 16.32 -11.82 -5.04
CA GLU A 36 14.93 -11.40 -5.11
C GLU A 36 14.08 -12.39 -4.32
N GLN A 37 13.30 -11.84 -3.38
CA GLN A 37 12.38 -12.58 -2.52
C GLN A 37 10.95 -12.31 -2.95
N LEU A 38 10.14 -13.37 -3.07
CA LEU A 38 8.70 -13.29 -3.27
C LEU A 38 8.00 -13.62 -1.95
N ALA A 39 7.18 -12.72 -1.46
CA ALA A 39 6.26 -13.01 -0.37
C ALA A 39 4.94 -13.48 -0.94
N VAL A 40 4.52 -14.70 -0.61
CA VAL A 40 3.20 -15.24 -0.96
C VAL A 40 2.33 -15.18 0.28
N CYS A 41 1.30 -14.35 0.23
CA CYS A 41 0.32 -14.18 1.29
C CYS A 41 -1.05 -14.66 0.83
N VAL A 42 -1.90 -15.04 1.77
CA VAL A 42 -3.27 -15.46 1.51
C VAL A 42 -4.24 -14.67 2.36
N ARG A 43 -5.40 -14.38 1.77
CA ARG A 43 -6.55 -13.76 2.44
C ARG A 43 -7.70 -14.73 2.47
N TYR A 44 -8.34 -14.86 3.61
CA TYR A 44 -9.50 -15.73 3.82
C TYR A 44 -10.39 -15.20 4.95
N VAL A 45 -11.60 -15.74 5.05
CA VAL A 45 -12.57 -15.36 6.09
C VAL A 45 -12.74 -16.54 7.06
N THR A 46 -12.55 -16.28 8.33
CA THR A 46 -12.74 -17.29 9.39
C THR A 46 -14.23 -17.51 9.69
N ALA A 47 -14.56 -18.62 10.33
CA ALA A 47 -15.95 -18.97 10.66
C ALA A 47 -16.67 -17.92 11.52
N ASP A 48 -15.91 -17.16 12.33
CA ASP A 48 -16.41 -16.04 13.12
C ASP A 48 -16.54 -14.72 12.31
N GLY A 49 -16.31 -14.77 11.00
CA GLY A 49 -16.39 -13.62 10.07
C GLY A 49 -15.20 -12.66 10.15
N GLY A 50 -14.12 -13.07 10.78
CA GLY A 50 -12.87 -12.33 10.76
C GLY A 50 -12.16 -12.48 9.42
N VAL A 51 -11.78 -11.36 8.80
CA VAL A 51 -10.91 -11.37 7.62
C VAL A 51 -9.48 -11.49 8.10
N LYS A 52 -8.74 -12.47 7.59
CA LYS A 52 -7.32 -12.67 7.88
C LYS A 52 -6.49 -12.59 6.61
N GLU A 53 -5.33 -11.95 6.71
CA GLU A 53 -4.27 -11.94 5.71
C GLU A 53 -3.01 -12.48 6.35
N ARG A 54 -2.47 -13.59 5.83
CA ARG A 54 -1.36 -14.32 6.43
C ARG A 54 -0.25 -14.56 5.42
N LEU A 55 0.99 -14.45 5.86
CA LEU A 55 2.16 -14.88 5.09
C LEU A 55 2.17 -16.41 5.06
N LEU A 56 2.12 -16.99 3.87
CA LEU A 56 2.19 -18.43 3.69
C LEU A 56 3.64 -18.87 3.47
N GLU A 57 4.35 -18.18 2.57
CA GLU A 57 5.75 -18.51 2.30
C GLU A 57 6.56 -17.31 1.80
N LEU A 58 7.87 -17.34 2.06
CA LEU A 58 8.86 -16.44 1.49
C LEU A 58 9.79 -17.25 0.59
N VAL A 59 9.72 -17.00 -0.71
CA VAL A 59 10.40 -17.77 -1.75
C VAL A 59 11.52 -16.97 -2.39
N THR A 60 12.68 -17.59 -2.60
CA THR A 60 13.73 -17.00 -3.45
C THR A 60 13.40 -17.20 -4.92
N LEU A 61 13.29 -16.12 -5.68
CA LEU A 61 13.06 -16.19 -7.12
C LEU A 61 14.35 -16.51 -7.88
N LYS A 62 14.26 -17.46 -8.81
CA LYS A 62 15.36 -17.81 -9.74
C LYS A 62 15.41 -16.90 -10.96
N GLY A 63 14.33 -16.18 -11.24
CA GLY A 63 14.17 -15.25 -12.35
C GLY A 63 12.99 -14.32 -12.11
N LEU A 64 13.00 -13.15 -12.77
CA LEU A 64 11.98 -12.10 -12.63
C LEU A 64 10.96 -12.08 -13.77
N ASN A 65 10.90 -13.13 -14.57
CA ASN A 65 9.88 -13.25 -15.61
C ASN A 65 8.56 -13.79 -15.03
N ALA A 66 7.46 -13.50 -15.70
CA ALA A 66 6.12 -13.87 -15.26
C ALA A 66 5.97 -15.39 -15.02
N GLN A 67 6.61 -16.23 -15.84
CA GLN A 67 6.56 -17.68 -15.67
C GLN A 67 7.18 -18.12 -14.34
N CYS A 68 8.41 -17.65 -14.03
CA CYS A 68 9.08 -18.01 -12.78
C CYS A 68 8.30 -17.58 -11.53
N ILE A 69 7.66 -16.41 -11.59
CA ILE A 69 6.85 -15.91 -10.48
C ILE A 69 5.56 -16.73 -10.35
N THR A 70 4.88 -17.01 -11.47
CA THR A 70 3.67 -17.85 -11.45
C THR A 70 3.97 -19.24 -10.92
N ASP A 71 5.03 -19.88 -11.42
CA ASP A 71 5.45 -21.21 -10.95
C ASP A 71 5.78 -21.20 -9.44
N ALA A 72 6.40 -20.14 -8.95
CA ALA A 72 6.69 -20.00 -7.51
C ALA A 72 5.40 -19.91 -6.69
N ILE A 73 4.41 -19.12 -7.12
CA ILE A 73 3.10 -19.01 -6.43
C ILE A 73 2.38 -20.37 -6.46
N GLU A 74 2.29 -21.00 -7.62
CA GLU A 74 1.64 -22.31 -7.78
C GLU A 74 2.29 -23.40 -6.91
N ASN A 75 3.62 -23.46 -6.87
CA ASN A 75 4.34 -24.43 -6.03
C ASN A 75 4.03 -24.21 -4.53
N VAL A 76 3.90 -22.97 -4.08
CA VAL A 76 3.52 -22.67 -2.69
C VAL A 76 2.09 -23.14 -2.40
N LEU A 77 1.15 -22.92 -3.32
CA LEU A 77 -0.24 -23.37 -3.16
C LEU A 77 -0.33 -24.91 -3.17
N GLU A 78 0.38 -25.55 -4.08
CA GLU A 78 0.40 -27.01 -4.22
C GLU A 78 1.03 -27.68 -2.99
N SER A 79 2.18 -27.20 -2.53
CA SER A 79 2.89 -27.76 -1.36
C SER A 79 2.06 -27.68 -0.06
N ASN A 80 1.15 -26.70 0.01
CA ASN A 80 0.23 -26.53 1.13
C ASN A 80 -1.16 -27.19 0.90
N GLY A 81 -1.36 -27.84 -0.26
CA GLY A 81 -2.62 -28.55 -0.58
C GLY A 81 -3.83 -27.61 -0.67
N LEU A 82 -3.64 -26.44 -1.31
CA LEU A 82 -4.67 -25.42 -1.48
C LEU A 82 -5.26 -25.39 -2.90
N ASN A 83 -4.71 -26.16 -3.85
CA ASN A 83 -5.10 -26.14 -5.26
C ASN A 83 -6.54 -26.58 -5.50
N ASP A 84 -7.10 -27.43 -4.64
CA ASP A 84 -8.48 -27.92 -4.76
C ASP A 84 -9.52 -26.95 -4.17
N LEU A 85 -9.07 -25.84 -3.57
CA LEU A 85 -9.96 -24.83 -2.99
C LEU A 85 -10.22 -23.72 -4.01
N LEU A 86 -11.37 -23.04 -3.85
CA LEU A 86 -11.72 -21.91 -4.70
C LEU A 86 -10.80 -20.71 -4.40
N CYS A 87 -9.94 -20.35 -5.37
CA CYS A 87 -9.24 -19.09 -5.36
C CYS A 87 -10.14 -18.00 -5.97
N VAL A 88 -10.63 -17.08 -5.13
CA VAL A 88 -11.58 -16.05 -5.58
C VAL A 88 -10.89 -14.84 -6.22
N ALA A 89 -9.65 -14.55 -5.83
CA ALA A 89 -8.92 -13.41 -6.37
C ALA A 89 -7.41 -13.57 -6.24
N GLN A 90 -6.71 -12.77 -7.03
CA GLN A 90 -5.26 -12.59 -6.99
C GLN A 90 -4.96 -11.09 -6.96
N ALA A 91 -4.04 -10.63 -6.09
CA ALA A 91 -3.68 -9.23 -5.99
C ALA A 91 -2.17 -9.01 -6.01
N TYR A 92 -1.72 -8.15 -6.90
CA TYR A 92 -0.32 -7.81 -7.12
C TYR A 92 -0.15 -6.32 -7.29
N ASP A 93 1.08 -5.86 -7.36
CA ASP A 93 1.37 -4.49 -7.80
C ASP A 93 1.12 -4.29 -9.32
N GLY A 94 1.20 -3.05 -9.77
CA GLY A 94 0.97 -2.69 -11.17
C GLY A 94 2.17 -2.92 -12.10
N ALA A 95 3.23 -3.61 -11.67
CA ALA A 95 4.38 -3.91 -12.54
C ALA A 95 3.93 -4.70 -13.78
N SER A 96 4.48 -4.38 -14.94
CA SER A 96 4.06 -4.98 -16.22
C SER A 96 4.22 -6.50 -16.25
N VAL A 97 5.18 -7.05 -15.50
CA VAL A 97 5.37 -8.49 -15.33
C VAL A 97 4.20 -9.12 -14.58
N MET A 98 3.66 -8.44 -13.59
CA MET A 98 2.51 -8.89 -12.79
C MET A 98 1.19 -8.65 -13.51
N SER A 99 0.97 -7.43 -14.00
CA SER A 99 -0.32 -6.93 -14.51
C SER A 99 -0.60 -7.23 -16.00
N GLY A 100 0.38 -7.74 -16.75
CA GLY A 100 0.22 -7.98 -18.19
C GLY A 100 -0.96 -8.90 -18.51
N SER A 101 -1.90 -8.41 -19.34
CA SER A 101 -3.16 -9.11 -19.65
C SER A 101 -3.01 -10.35 -20.55
N VAL A 102 -1.89 -10.50 -21.25
CA VAL A 102 -1.64 -11.61 -22.18
C VAL A 102 -0.64 -12.62 -21.61
N SER A 103 0.44 -12.16 -21.01
CA SER A 103 1.56 -13.01 -20.59
C SER A 103 2.12 -12.67 -19.20
N GLY A 104 1.47 -11.75 -18.48
CA GLY A 104 1.81 -11.42 -17.10
C GLY A 104 1.41 -12.52 -16.12
N VAL A 105 1.86 -12.40 -14.89
CA VAL A 105 1.53 -13.35 -13.82
C VAL A 105 0.01 -13.52 -13.69
N GLN A 106 -0.75 -12.42 -13.69
CA GLN A 106 -2.20 -12.48 -13.56
C GLN A 106 -2.88 -13.29 -14.67
N ALA A 107 -2.40 -13.20 -15.91
CA ALA A 107 -2.97 -13.95 -17.02
C ALA A 107 -2.64 -15.44 -16.92
N ARG A 108 -1.37 -15.78 -16.61
CA ARG A 108 -0.90 -17.16 -16.45
C ARG A 108 -1.55 -17.87 -15.25
N PHE A 109 -1.71 -17.19 -14.14
CA PHE A 109 -2.38 -17.73 -12.96
C PHE A 109 -3.85 -18.06 -13.26
N ARG A 110 -4.53 -17.21 -14.04
CA ARG A 110 -5.91 -17.44 -14.46
C ARG A 110 -6.10 -18.61 -15.43
N GLU A 111 -5.06 -19.11 -16.07
CA GLU A 111 -5.14 -20.33 -16.90
C GLU A 111 -5.58 -21.55 -16.07
N LYS A 112 -5.17 -21.60 -14.80
CA LYS A 112 -5.54 -22.66 -13.84
C LYS A 112 -6.69 -22.27 -12.91
N HIS A 113 -6.75 -21.01 -12.50
CA HIS A 113 -7.72 -20.45 -11.55
C HIS A 113 -8.66 -19.48 -12.28
N LEU A 114 -9.56 -20.01 -13.10
CA LEU A 114 -10.41 -19.24 -14.02
C LEU A 114 -11.26 -18.17 -13.32
N GLU A 115 -11.70 -18.45 -12.09
CA GLU A 115 -12.55 -17.57 -11.30
C GLU A 115 -11.75 -16.51 -10.52
N ALA A 116 -10.42 -16.65 -10.43
CA ALA A 116 -9.58 -15.73 -9.67
C ALA A 116 -9.54 -14.34 -10.33
N VAL A 117 -10.27 -13.40 -9.76
CA VAL A 117 -10.28 -12.00 -10.23
C VAL A 117 -8.94 -11.34 -9.94
N TYR A 118 -8.39 -10.65 -10.93
CA TYR A 118 -7.20 -9.84 -10.72
C TYR A 118 -7.56 -8.49 -10.08
N VAL A 119 -6.87 -8.14 -9.02
CA VAL A 119 -6.99 -6.85 -8.33
C VAL A 119 -5.63 -6.16 -8.31
N HIS A 120 -5.56 -4.98 -8.89
CA HIS A 120 -4.40 -4.11 -8.65
C HIS A 120 -4.36 -3.68 -7.18
N CYS A 121 -3.19 -3.71 -6.58
CA CYS A 121 -3.00 -3.18 -5.22
C CYS A 121 -3.42 -1.71 -5.15
N TYR A 122 -4.55 -1.40 -4.54
CA TYR A 122 -5.08 -0.03 -4.45
C TYR A 122 -4.13 0.93 -3.73
N ALA A 123 -3.32 0.45 -2.79
CA ALA A 123 -2.31 1.27 -2.15
C ALA A 123 -1.19 1.66 -3.14
N HIS A 124 -0.81 0.74 -4.05
CA HIS A 124 0.13 1.03 -5.13
C HIS A 124 -0.48 1.99 -6.16
N GLU A 125 -1.73 1.76 -6.57
CA GLU A 125 -2.45 2.64 -7.50
C GLU A 125 -2.57 4.07 -6.95
N LEU A 126 -2.88 4.25 -5.67
CA LEU A 126 -2.92 5.57 -5.04
C LEU A 126 -1.55 6.28 -5.11
N ASN A 127 -0.45 5.55 -4.96
CA ASN A 127 0.89 6.12 -5.15
C ASN A 127 1.14 6.53 -6.61
N LEU A 128 0.71 5.71 -7.57
CA LEU A 128 0.83 6.05 -9.00
C LEU A 128 0.01 7.28 -9.38
N VAL A 129 -1.21 7.43 -8.82
CA VAL A 129 -2.03 8.65 -8.98
C VAL A 129 -1.20 9.89 -8.65
N LEU A 130 -0.52 9.90 -7.52
CA LEU A 130 0.31 11.03 -7.12
C LEU A 130 1.52 11.22 -8.04
N CYS A 131 2.22 10.14 -8.37
CA CYS A 131 3.38 10.20 -9.27
C CYS A 131 3.02 10.77 -10.65
N HIS A 132 1.89 10.36 -11.20
CA HIS A 132 1.39 10.88 -12.49
C HIS A 132 0.91 12.32 -12.38
N THR A 133 0.33 12.70 -11.23
CA THR A 133 -0.10 14.07 -10.97
C THR A 133 1.06 15.06 -11.03
N TYR A 134 2.12 14.84 -10.26
CA TYR A 134 3.22 15.80 -10.25
C TYR A 134 4.08 15.76 -11.52
N ARG A 135 4.18 14.60 -12.19
CA ARG A 135 4.91 14.49 -13.46
C ARG A 135 4.21 15.19 -14.62
N ALA A 136 2.89 15.35 -14.56
CA ALA A 136 2.12 16.06 -15.58
C ALA A 136 2.38 17.57 -15.58
N VAL A 137 2.89 18.12 -14.47
CA VAL A 137 3.18 19.55 -14.31
C VAL A 137 4.69 19.73 -14.10
N PRO A 138 5.41 20.35 -15.06
CA PRO A 138 6.88 20.45 -15.01
C PRO A 138 7.43 21.10 -13.73
N GLU A 139 6.75 22.14 -13.23
CA GLU A 139 7.12 22.84 -12.00
C GLU A 139 6.98 21.94 -10.77
N ALA A 140 5.93 21.11 -10.75
CA ALA A 140 5.72 20.13 -9.68
C ALA A 140 6.80 19.03 -9.73
N SER A 141 7.14 18.53 -10.92
CA SER A 141 8.25 17.58 -11.08
C SER A 141 9.59 18.16 -10.58
N ASP A 142 9.90 19.42 -10.96
CA ASP A 142 11.11 20.11 -10.48
C ASP A 142 11.13 20.29 -8.95
N LEU A 143 9.95 20.52 -8.32
CA LEU A 143 9.85 20.57 -6.87
C LEU A 143 10.23 19.22 -6.23
N PHE A 144 9.63 18.10 -6.66
CA PHE A 144 9.92 16.78 -6.08
C PHE A 144 11.39 16.36 -6.29
N GLU A 145 11.98 16.67 -7.46
CA GLU A 145 13.42 16.50 -7.69
C GLU A 145 14.27 17.37 -6.76
N THR A 146 13.80 18.58 -6.47
CA THR A 146 14.47 19.49 -5.52
C THR A 146 14.41 18.95 -4.10
N LEU A 147 13.25 18.41 -3.66
CA LEU A 147 13.10 17.77 -2.34
C LEU A 147 14.06 16.60 -2.15
N GLU A 148 14.20 15.73 -3.16
CA GLU A 148 15.16 14.62 -3.12
C GLU A 148 16.61 15.13 -3.06
N SER A 149 16.93 16.16 -3.85
CA SER A 149 18.27 16.76 -3.85
C SER A 149 18.62 17.41 -2.51
N VAL A 150 17.66 18.06 -1.85
CA VAL A 150 17.82 18.63 -0.50
C VAL A 150 18.02 17.51 0.52
N TYR A 151 17.21 16.45 0.46
CA TYR A 151 17.42 15.29 1.32
C TYR A 151 18.84 14.73 1.16
N CYS A 152 19.30 14.48 -0.07
CA CYS A 152 20.64 13.97 -0.34
C CYS A 152 21.73 14.92 0.18
N PHE A 153 21.56 16.24 0.02
CA PHE A 153 22.53 17.25 0.49
C PHE A 153 22.77 17.15 2.01
N PHE A 154 21.71 16.94 2.78
CA PHE A 154 21.83 16.86 4.24
C PHE A 154 22.10 15.42 4.75
N SER A 155 21.63 14.39 4.07
CA SER A 155 21.74 13.00 4.56
C SER A 155 23.10 12.35 4.25
N VAL A 156 23.74 12.71 3.14
CA VAL A 156 25.02 12.12 2.71
C VAL A 156 26.21 12.69 3.49
N SER A 157 26.16 13.98 3.86
CA SER A 157 27.23 14.66 4.55
C SER A 157 26.96 14.77 6.06
N ILE A 158 27.80 14.13 6.87
CA ILE A 158 27.72 14.22 8.34
C ILE A 158 27.85 15.71 8.79
N VAL A 159 28.69 16.51 8.14
CA VAL A 159 28.87 17.93 8.46
C VAL A 159 27.59 18.72 8.17
N ASN A 160 26.97 18.51 7.00
CA ASN A 160 25.73 19.20 6.66
C ASN A 160 24.57 18.76 7.57
N HIS A 161 24.51 17.47 7.91
CA HIS A 161 23.51 16.94 8.83
C HIS A 161 23.64 17.55 10.23
N GLN A 162 24.85 17.61 10.77
CA GLN A 162 25.11 18.22 12.09
C GLN A 162 24.74 19.71 12.07
N ARG A 163 25.17 20.44 11.03
CA ARG A 163 24.81 21.86 10.85
C ARG A 163 23.30 22.08 10.79
N PHE A 164 22.58 21.22 10.08
CA PHE A 164 21.12 21.27 10.01
C PHE A 164 20.49 21.11 11.40
N SER A 165 20.96 20.14 12.19
CA SER A 165 20.53 19.94 13.57
C SER A 165 20.81 21.16 14.46
N ASP A 166 22.01 21.76 14.34
CA ASP A 166 22.39 22.93 15.12
C ASP A 166 21.55 24.17 14.76
N VAL A 167 21.26 24.37 13.47
CA VAL A 167 20.40 25.47 13.01
C VAL A 167 18.95 25.26 13.44
N GLN A 168 18.43 24.03 13.46
CA GLN A 168 17.10 23.76 14.03
C GLN A 168 17.04 24.20 15.51
N MET A 169 18.03 23.85 16.32
CA MET A 169 18.11 24.29 17.73
C MET A 169 18.20 25.80 17.85
N LEU A 170 19.05 26.45 17.03
CA LEU A 170 19.22 27.91 17.03
C LEU A 170 17.90 28.65 16.72
N LEU A 171 17.08 28.09 15.82
CA LEU A 171 15.79 28.65 15.44
C LEU A 171 14.62 28.21 16.35
N GLY A 172 14.89 27.45 17.41
CA GLY A 172 13.87 26.92 18.30
C GLY A 172 12.91 25.92 17.65
N LEU A 173 13.30 25.30 16.52
CA LEU A 173 12.50 24.32 15.84
C LEU A 173 12.62 22.95 16.53
N LYS A 174 11.53 22.16 16.45
CA LYS A 174 11.59 20.76 16.90
C LYS A 174 12.57 20.00 16.03
N LYS A 175 13.55 19.33 16.67
CA LYS A 175 14.48 18.45 15.95
C LYS A 175 13.70 17.39 15.17
N SER A 176 13.88 17.36 13.86
CA SER A 176 13.22 16.43 12.96
C SER A 176 14.07 16.22 11.70
N GLU A 177 14.01 15.01 11.16
CA GLU A 177 14.75 14.63 9.98
C GLU A 177 13.99 14.99 8.70
N LEU A 178 14.73 15.29 7.63
CA LEU A 178 14.17 15.31 6.28
C LEU A 178 13.88 13.86 5.84
N VAL A 179 12.87 13.68 5.02
CA VAL A 179 12.40 12.34 4.62
C VAL A 179 12.76 12.10 3.16
N GLN A 180 13.41 10.97 2.88
CA GLN A 180 13.71 10.54 1.53
C GLN A 180 12.41 10.28 0.75
N LEU A 181 12.38 10.75 -0.49
CA LEU A 181 11.31 10.42 -1.40
C LEU A 181 11.41 8.95 -1.84
N SER A 182 10.28 8.32 -1.99
CA SER A 182 10.19 6.99 -2.58
C SER A 182 9.19 7.03 -3.72
N LYS A 183 9.60 6.54 -4.88
CA LYS A 183 8.71 6.46 -6.05
C LYS A 183 7.58 5.43 -5.88
N THR A 184 7.73 4.52 -4.93
CA THR A 184 6.80 3.41 -4.67
C THR A 184 5.97 3.57 -3.41
N ARG A 185 6.19 4.62 -2.59
CA ARG A 185 5.54 4.79 -1.28
C ARG A 185 4.96 6.18 -1.09
N TRP A 186 3.64 6.27 -1.17
CA TRP A 186 2.87 7.51 -0.96
C TRP A 186 3.21 8.20 0.38
N ALA A 187 3.32 7.45 1.47
CA ALA A 187 3.62 8.01 2.79
C ALA A 187 4.94 8.78 2.85
N CYS A 188 5.94 8.39 2.06
CA CYS A 188 7.22 9.09 2.01
C CYS A 188 7.08 10.49 1.40
N GLN A 189 6.21 10.64 0.40
CA GLN A 189 5.98 11.92 -0.28
C GLN A 189 5.28 12.93 0.64
N VAL A 190 4.22 12.49 1.35
CA VAL A 190 3.52 13.32 2.35
C VAL A 190 4.47 13.77 3.45
N LYS A 191 5.23 12.82 4.00
CA LYS A 191 6.20 13.09 5.06
C LYS A 191 7.31 14.03 4.59
N SER A 192 7.80 13.87 3.35
CA SER A 192 8.84 14.74 2.77
C SER A 192 8.35 16.18 2.61
N VAL A 193 7.14 16.38 2.05
CA VAL A 193 6.54 17.73 1.92
C VAL A 193 6.34 18.39 3.28
N ARG A 194 5.80 17.65 4.26
CA ARG A 194 5.60 18.16 5.63
C ARG A 194 6.93 18.48 6.33
N ALA A 195 7.91 17.57 6.21
CA ALA A 195 9.23 17.78 6.80
C ALA A 195 9.93 19.01 6.19
N MET A 196 9.81 19.20 4.87
CA MET A 196 10.35 20.39 4.19
C MET A 196 9.70 21.66 4.70
N LEU A 197 8.36 21.75 4.75
CA LEU A 197 7.66 22.95 5.25
C LEU A 197 8.01 23.27 6.70
N ASN A 198 8.06 22.26 7.57
CA ASN A 198 8.38 22.44 8.98
C ASN A 198 9.83 22.89 9.22
N ASN A 199 10.73 22.56 8.30
CA ASN A 199 12.14 22.85 8.42
C ASN A 199 12.63 23.89 7.40
N LEU A 200 11.72 24.51 6.65
CA LEU A 200 12.09 25.45 5.58
C LEU A 200 13.06 26.56 6.06
N PRO A 201 12.84 27.21 7.23
CA PRO A 201 13.79 28.23 7.74
C PRO A 201 15.19 27.67 7.97
N ALA A 202 15.29 26.47 8.55
CA ALA A 202 16.59 25.84 8.83
C ALA A 202 17.29 25.41 7.55
N VAL A 203 16.56 24.85 6.59
CA VAL A 203 17.09 24.45 5.28
C VAL A 203 17.64 25.67 4.54
N LEU A 204 16.85 26.74 4.42
CA LEU A 204 17.27 27.97 3.74
C LEU A 204 18.55 28.55 4.39
N LYS A 205 18.57 28.68 5.72
CA LYS A 205 19.72 29.21 6.44
C LYS A 205 20.99 28.37 6.24
N CYS A 206 20.88 27.04 6.30
CA CYS A 206 22.02 26.15 6.04
C CYS A 206 22.55 26.27 4.60
N LEU A 207 21.64 26.40 3.63
CA LEU A 207 22.02 26.55 2.21
C LEU A 207 22.64 27.93 1.94
N GLU A 208 22.18 29.01 2.60
CA GLU A 208 22.78 30.36 2.51
C GLU A 208 24.20 30.40 3.03
N GLU A 209 24.46 29.72 4.13
CA GLU A 209 25.78 29.65 4.74
C GLU A 209 26.75 28.71 3.99
N SER A 210 26.23 27.91 3.04
CA SER A 210 27.05 26.98 2.23
C SER A 210 27.43 27.62 0.90
N ALA A 211 28.73 27.70 0.63
CA ALA A 211 29.26 28.24 -0.63
C ALA A 211 29.34 27.23 -1.78
N THR A 212 28.81 26.00 -1.59
CA THR A 212 28.86 24.97 -2.65
C THR A 212 27.92 25.30 -3.80
N PRO A 213 28.30 25.01 -5.07
CA PRO A 213 27.43 25.26 -6.23
C PRO A 213 26.06 24.57 -6.11
N LEU A 214 26.03 23.36 -5.50
CA LEU A 214 24.80 22.64 -5.24
C LEU A 214 23.88 23.39 -4.27
N ALA A 215 24.42 23.88 -3.15
CA ALA A 215 23.66 24.65 -2.17
C ALA A 215 23.08 25.93 -2.76
N VAL A 216 23.87 26.65 -3.55
CA VAL A 216 23.43 27.88 -4.26
C VAL A 216 22.29 27.55 -5.23
N GLY A 217 22.39 26.46 -5.97
CA GLY A 217 21.34 25.98 -6.88
C GLY A 217 20.05 25.61 -6.15
N LEU A 218 20.15 24.85 -5.05
CA LEU A 218 19.00 24.45 -4.22
C LEU A 218 18.35 25.66 -3.56
N LEU A 219 19.13 26.58 -3.03
CA LEU A 219 18.62 27.82 -2.44
C LEU A 219 17.85 28.66 -3.48
N SER A 220 18.42 28.82 -4.68
CA SER A 220 17.74 29.55 -5.77
C SER A 220 16.40 28.91 -6.16
N LYS A 221 16.29 27.58 -6.15
CA LYS A 221 15.03 26.87 -6.42
C LYS A 221 14.03 27.06 -5.27
N LEU A 222 14.45 26.84 -4.02
CA LEU A 222 13.55 26.94 -2.87
C LEU A 222 13.11 28.38 -2.57
N SER A 223 13.88 29.39 -3.00
CA SER A 223 13.53 30.80 -2.86
C SER A 223 12.48 31.29 -3.87
N ARG A 224 12.03 30.45 -4.83
CA ARG A 224 10.96 30.80 -5.73
C ARG A 224 9.61 30.73 -5.03
N PHE A 225 8.78 31.75 -5.17
CA PHE A 225 7.44 31.76 -4.60
C PHE A 225 6.60 30.56 -5.09
N SER A 226 6.71 30.20 -6.38
CA SER A 226 6.02 29.05 -6.96
C SER A 226 6.33 27.72 -6.24
N ASN A 227 7.56 27.53 -5.75
CA ASN A 227 7.93 26.32 -5.02
C ASN A 227 7.35 26.29 -3.60
N VAL A 228 7.29 27.44 -2.91
CA VAL A 228 6.60 27.54 -1.62
C VAL A 228 5.10 27.28 -1.79
N TYR A 229 4.50 27.85 -2.85
CA TYR A 229 3.10 27.60 -3.19
C TYR A 229 2.83 26.11 -3.46
N LEU A 230 3.67 25.45 -4.27
CA LEU A 230 3.56 24.03 -4.56
C LEU A 230 3.69 23.17 -3.30
N LEU A 231 4.58 23.51 -2.35
CA LEU A 231 4.69 22.80 -1.07
C LEU A 231 3.39 22.87 -0.26
N VAL A 232 2.78 24.07 -0.19
CA VAL A 232 1.51 24.27 0.52
C VAL A 232 0.37 23.55 -0.20
N MET A 233 0.30 23.66 -1.52
CA MET A 233 -0.69 22.99 -2.35
C MET A 233 -0.62 21.47 -2.19
N PHE A 234 0.56 20.85 -2.35
CA PHE A 234 0.73 19.41 -2.18
C PHE A 234 0.49 18.95 -0.75
N ARG A 235 0.86 19.73 0.27
CA ARG A 235 0.48 19.41 1.65
C ARG A 235 -1.04 19.30 1.79
N SER A 236 -1.82 20.22 1.21
CA SER A 236 -3.28 20.20 1.26
C SER A 236 -3.84 18.99 0.51
N MET A 237 -3.44 18.76 -0.74
CA MET A 237 -3.89 17.65 -1.58
C MET A 237 -3.55 16.28 -0.95
N LEU A 238 -2.33 16.13 -0.44
CA LEU A 238 -1.87 14.89 0.17
C LEU A 238 -2.57 14.62 1.51
N SER A 239 -2.88 15.67 2.28
CA SER A 239 -3.66 15.51 3.52
C SER A 239 -5.10 15.04 3.24
N THR A 240 -5.71 15.46 2.13
CA THR A 240 -7.03 14.99 1.69
C THR A 240 -7.01 13.48 1.38
N THR A 241 -5.93 12.97 0.79
CA THR A 241 -5.81 11.56 0.41
C THR A 241 -5.21 10.67 1.51
N GLU A 242 -4.69 11.25 2.59
CA GLU A 242 -4.00 10.51 3.68
C GLU A 242 -4.91 9.49 4.37
N GLY A 243 -6.17 9.86 4.60
CA GLY A 243 -7.15 8.96 5.21
C GLY A 243 -7.37 7.69 4.36
N LEU A 244 -7.50 7.85 3.05
CA LEU A 244 -7.63 6.72 2.13
C LEU A 244 -6.37 5.85 2.15
N HIS A 245 -5.17 6.47 2.10
CA HIS A 245 -3.92 5.72 2.18
C HIS A 245 -3.82 4.88 3.46
N LEU A 246 -4.10 5.48 4.62
CA LEU A 246 -4.08 4.77 5.90
C LEU A 246 -5.13 3.66 5.98
N TYR A 247 -6.29 3.87 5.36
CA TYR A 247 -7.33 2.86 5.28
C TYR A 247 -6.88 1.66 4.45
N LEU A 248 -6.31 1.88 3.26
CA LEU A 248 -5.84 0.83 2.36
C LEU A 248 -4.67 -0.01 2.93
N GLN A 249 -4.02 0.45 3.99
CA GLN A 249 -2.95 -0.27 4.67
C GLN A 249 -3.43 -1.17 5.82
N LYS A 250 -4.71 -1.16 6.16
CA LYS A 250 -5.27 -2.03 7.20
C LYS A 250 -5.45 -3.46 6.68
N ASP A 251 -5.44 -4.43 7.59
CA ASP A 251 -5.56 -5.86 7.26
C ASP A 251 -7.00 -6.28 6.93
N SER A 252 -7.99 -5.61 7.50
CA SER A 252 -9.42 -5.98 7.42
C SER A 252 -10.23 -5.09 6.48
N VAL A 253 -9.60 -4.56 5.42
CA VAL A 253 -10.29 -3.70 4.44
C VAL A 253 -11.12 -4.53 3.48
N ASP A 254 -12.37 -4.15 3.27
CA ASP A 254 -13.19 -4.67 2.18
C ASP A 254 -13.24 -3.72 0.97
N LEU A 255 -13.45 -4.29 -0.20
CA LEU A 255 -13.37 -3.56 -1.47
C LEU A 255 -14.52 -2.55 -1.64
N ALA A 256 -15.71 -2.86 -1.12
CA ALA A 256 -16.86 -1.95 -1.20
C ALA A 256 -16.61 -0.69 -0.37
N GLN A 257 -16.11 -0.84 0.85
CA GLN A 257 -15.79 0.29 1.72
C GLN A 257 -14.61 1.11 1.18
N ALA A 258 -13.59 0.45 0.60
CA ALA A 258 -12.48 1.14 -0.04
C ALA A 258 -12.95 2.01 -1.21
N THR A 259 -13.89 1.51 -2.02
CA THR A 259 -14.49 2.26 -3.14
C THR A 259 -15.28 3.46 -2.64
N LEU A 260 -16.13 3.29 -1.62
CA LEU A 260 -16.88 4.40 -1.01
C LEU A 260 -15.93 5.48 -0.47
N PHE A 261 -14.85 5.10 0.19
CA PHE A 261 -13.89 6.07 0.70
C PHE A 261 -13.14 6.78 -0.42
N LYS A 262 -12.75 6.05 -1.48
CA LYS A 262 -12.16 6.65 -2.69
C LYS A 262 -13.11 7.67 -3.31
N ASP A 263 -14.40 7.36 -3.44
CA ASP A 263 -15.40 8.28 -4.01
C ASP A 263 -15.57 9.55 -3.13
N ALA A 264 -15.59 9.41 -1.80
CA ALA A 264 -15.62 10.54 -0.88
C ALA A 264 -14.38 11.44 -1.02
N VAL A 265 -13.18 10.85 -1.18
CA VAL A 265 -11.94 11.61 -1.45
C VAL A 265 -12.03 12.33 -2.79
N LEU A 266 -12.56 11.66 -3.81
CA LEU A 266 -12.74 12.20 -5.15
C LEU A 266 -13.67 13.40 -5.17
N ASP A 267 -14.81 13.31 -4.50
CA ASP A 267 -15.76 14.42 -4.36
C ASP A 267 -15.16 15.58 -3.55
N THR A 268 -14.37 15.27 -2.51
CA THR A 268 -13.62 16.28 -1.76
C THR A 268 -12.62 17.01 -2.66
N LEU A 269 -11.83 16.28 -3.47
CA LEU A 269 -10.88 16.89 -4.41
C LEU A 269 -11.57 17.79 -5.45
N LYS A 270 -12.73 17.36 -5.96
CA LYS A 270 -13.56 18.19 -6.85
C LYS A 270 -14.07 19.46 -6.16
N SER A 271 -14.48 19.34 -4.89
CA SER A 271 -14.97 20.49 -4.10
C SER A 271 -13.88 21.51 -3.76
N ILE A 272 -12.62 21.10 -3.71
CA ILE A 272 -11.46 21.98 -3.49
C ILE A 272 -11.14 22.83 -4.71
N ARG A 273 -11.64 22.48 -5.90
CA ARG A 273 -11.40 23.20 -7.15
C ARG A 273 -12.22 24.49 -7.23
N THR A 274 -11.96 25.42 -6.32
CA THR A 274 -12.65 26.72 -6.20
C THR A 274 -11.65 27.88 -6.11
N ASN A 275 -12.12 29.08 -6.42
CA ASN A 275 -11.30 30.28 -6.27
C ASN A 275 -10.95 30.52 -4.79
N GLU A 276 -11.89 30.33 -3.88
CA GLU A 276 -11.69 30.52 -2.44
C GLU A 276 -10.57 29.64 -1.88
N MET A 277 -10.49 28.39 -2.33
CA MET A 277 -9.39 27.49 -1.94
C MET A 277 -8.07 27.94 -2.57
N ALA A 278 -8.08 28.39 -3.83
CA ALA A 278 -6.88 28.92 -4.48
C ALA A 278 -6.35 30.16 -3.72
N ASP A 279 -7.23 31.10 -3.36
CA ASP A 279 -6.91 32.30 -2.56
C ASP A 279 -6.34 31.90 -1.20
N LYS A 280 -6.94 30.93 -0.53
CA LYS A 280 -6.46 30.40 0.75
C LYS A 280 -5.04 29.84 0.65
N LEU A 281 -4.78 29.00 -0.34
CA LEU A 281 -3.46 28.39 -0.55
C LEU A 281 -2.42 29.46 -0.92
N TYR A 282 -2.80 30.45 -1.72
CA TYR A 282 -1.94 31.57 -2.09
C TYR A 282 -1.56 32.41 -0.86
N ASN A 283 -2.54 32.79 -0.05
CA ASN A 283 -2.33 33.59 1.16
C ASN A 283 -1.48 32.84 2.21
N GLU A 284 -1.68 31.53 2.35
CA GLU A 284 -0.86 30.71 3.23
C GLU A 284 0.58 30.61 2.72
N ALA A 285 0.79 30.38 1.42
CA ALA A 285 2.12 30.36 0.82
C ALA A 285 2.82 31.72 0.96
N LYS A 286 2.09 32.82 0.77
CA LYS A 286 2.59 34.19 0.96
C LYS A 286 3.00 34.43 2.40
N HIS A 287 2.18 34.03 3.37
CA HIS A 287 2.53 34.13 4.78
C HIS A 287 3.82 33.38 5.12
N ILE A 288 3.99 32.14 4.63
CA ILE A 288 5.21 31.35 4.84
C ILE A 288 6.41 32.03 4.16
N TYR A 289 6.23 32.56 2.95
CA TYR A 289 7.27 33.25 2.19
C TYR A 289 7.75 34.50 2.90
N ASP A 290 6.84 35.34 3.35
CA ASP A 290 7.13 36.60 4.06
C ASP A 290 7.71 36.34 5.46
N ALA A 291 7.14 35.39 6.21
CA ALA A 291 7.62 35.03 7.55
C ALA A 291 9.06 34.50 7.59
N ASN A 292 9.51 33.88 6.50
CA ASN A 292 10.88 33.42 6.34
C ASN A 292 11.81 34.41 5.65
N ASN A 293 11.36 35.64 5.37
CA ASN A 293 12.10 36.68 4.64
C ASN A 293 12.71 36.15 3.31
N ILE A 294 11.98 35.28 2.62
CA ILE A 294 12.48 34.66 1.38
C ILE A 294 12.51 35.74 0.29
N CYS A 295 13.67 35.98 -0.27
CA CYS A 295 13.84 36.89 -1.39
C CYS A 295 14.21 36.10 -2.65
N GLU A 296 13.46 36.26 -3.72
CA GLU A 296 13.79 35.63 -4.98
C GLU A 296 15.10 36.17 -5.54
N ARG A 297 16.14 35.33 -5.51
CA ARG A 297 17.44 35.69 -6.06
C ARG A 297 17.38 35.57 -7.58
N ARG A 298 17.16 36.68 -8.26
CA ARG A 298 17.29 36.73 -9.71
C ARG A 298 18.75 36.50 -10.07
N HIS A 299 19.08 35.31 -10.53
CA HIS A 299 20.34 35.12 -11.22
C HIS A 299 20.28 35.92 -12.51
N SER A 300 20.89 37.10 -12.54
CA SER A 300 21.24 37.82 -13.78
C SER A 300 22.38 37.04 -14.48
N GLY A 301 22.08 35.82 -14.86
CA GLY A 301 22.93 35.08 -15.77
C GLY A 301 22.83 35.74 -17.16
N ARG A 302 23.54 36.82 -17.37
CA ARG A 302 23.92 37.22 -18.72
C ARG A 302 24.68 36.04 -19.31
N ARG A 303 23.98 35.17 -20.04
CA ARG A 303 24.65 34.34 -21.03
C ARG A 303 25.30 35.29 -22.01
N HIS A 304 26.61 35.44 -21.92
CA HIS A 304 27.40 36.04 -22.96
C HIS A 304 27.23 35.17 -24.21
N LYS A 305 26.25 35.49 -25.07
CA LYS A 305 26.16 34.91 -26.39
C LYS A 305 27.44 35.35 -27.12
N GLN A 306 28.26 34.38 -27.54
CA GLN A 306 29.35 34.70 -28.46
C GLN A 306 28.73 35.30 -29.72
N ARG A 307 29.13 36.50 -30.10
CA ARG A 307 28.62 37.29 -31.20
C ARG A 307 28.62 36.58 -32.57
N VAL A 308 29.33 35.46 -32.68
CA VAL A 308 29.49 34.69 -33.95
C VAL A 308 28.32 33.74 -34.22
N MET A 309 27.34 33.56 -33.33
CA MET A 309 26.24 32.62 -33.50
C MET A 309 24.84 33.28 -33.61
N GLU A 310 24.74 34.59 -33.69
CA GLU A 310 23.44 35.26 -33.74
C GLU A 310 22.65 34.98 -35.02
N ASP A 311 23.32 34.70 -36.15
CA ASP A 311 22.68 34.46 -37.45
C ASP A 311 22.20 33.01 -37.68
N PHE A 312 22.49 32.08 -36.79
CA PHE A 312 22.18 30.65 -36.93
C PHE A 312 21.31 30.06 -35.82
N THR A 313 20.87 30.85 -34.86
CA THR A 313 20.00 30.36 -33.76
C THR A 313 18.56 30.78 -34.03
N ILE A 314 17.70 29.81 -34.38
CA ILE A 314 16.25 29.98 -34.27
C ILE A 314 15.95 30.12 -32.77
N GLU A 315 15.44 31.29 -32.37
CA GLU A 315 14.92 31.50 -31.01
C GLU A 315 13.71 30.58 -30.82
N SER A 316 13.96 29.41 -30.22
CA SER A 316 12.88 28.58 -29.72
C SER A 316 12.27 29.26 -28.50
N THR A 317 11.03 29.70 -28.62
CA THR A 317 10.20 30.24 -27.52
C THR A 317 9.92 29.17 -26.42
N LEU A 318 10.38 27.94 -26.59
CA LEU A 318 10.27 26.81 -25.66
C LEU A 318 11.23 26.84 -24.47
N GLY A 319 12.06 27.85 -24.28
CA GLY A 319 13.15 27.88 -23.32
C GLY A 319 13.02 28.82 -22.13
N THR A 320 12.12 29.78 -22.12
CA THR A 320 11.89 30.71 -21.00
C THR A 320 10.63 30.28 -20.26
N ARG A 321 10.80 29.53 -19.16
CA ARG A 321 9.71 29.32 -18.21
C ARG A 321 9.24 30.68 -17.73
N ALA A 322 7.97 31.01 -18.02
CA ALA A 322 7.33 32.24 -17.57
C ALA A 322 7.45 32.34 -16.04
N HIS A 323 7.74 33.51 -15.53
CA HIS A 323 7.81 33.77 -14.11
C HIS A 323 6.38 33.70 -13.55
N LEU A 324 6.03 32.61 -12.87
CA LEU A 324 4.73 32.41 -12.24
C LEU A 324 4.68 33.24 -10.94
N GLY A 325 4.20 34.47 -11.04
CA GLY A 325 4.19 35.42 -9.91
C GLY A 325 2.79 35.86 -9.48
N THR A 326 1.79 35.72 -10.34
CA THR A 326 0.42 36.11 -10.00
C THR A 326 -0.41 34.95 -9.51
N GLU A 327 -1.37 35.23 -8.64
CA GLU A 327 -2.28 34.25 -8.07
C GLU A 327 -3.02 33.46 -9.16
N ASP A 328 -3.56 34.16 -10.16
CA ASP A 328 -4.26 33.54 -11.29
C ASP A 328 -3.35 32.62 -12.12
N GLN A 329 -2.09 33.01 -12.34
CA GLN A 329 -1.13 32.14 -13.03
C GLN A 329 -0.86 30.85 -12.25
N LEU A 330 -0.63 30.93 -10.95
CA LEU A 330 -0.39 29.76 -10.10
C LEU A 330 -1.61 28.85 -10.06
N LYS A 331 -2.81 29.43 -9.96
CA LYS A 331 -4.07 28.70 -9.98
C LYS A 331 -4.25 27.93 -11.30
N GLN A 332 -4.11 28.61 -12.44
CA GLN A 332 -4.35 28.03 -13.75
C GLN A 332 -3.24 27.06 -14.20
N THR A 333 -1.99 27.32 -13.81
CA THR A 333 -0.85 26.54 -14.30
C THR A 333 -0.47 25.40 -13.36
N LEU A 334 -0.72 25.53 -12.06
CA LEU A 334 -0.29 24.55 -11.06
C LEU A 334 -1.47 23.84 -10.37
N LEU A 335 -2.36 24.59 -9.71
CA LEU A 335 -3.39 24.00 -8.88
C LEU A 335 -4.39 23.18 -9.70
N TYR A 336 -5.03 23.80 -10.67
CA TYR A 336 -6.07 23.14 -11.44
C TYR A 336 -5.55 21.96 -12.27
N PRO A 337 -4.41 22.05 -12.99
CA PRO A 337 -3.87 20.89 -13.69
C PRO A 337 -3.51 19.73 -12.77
N CYS A 338 -2.96 19.99 -11.56
CA CYS A 338 -2.68 18.94 -10.59
C CYS A 338 -3.96 18.31 -10.06
N LEU A 339 -4.98 19.10 -9.69
CA LEU A 339 -6.27 18.59 -9.22
C LEU A 339 -6.99 17.78 -10.30
N ASP A 340 -7.09 18.32 -11.51
CA ASP A 340 -7.77 17.68 -12.64
C ASP A 340 -7.07 16.34 -12.99
N ARG A 341 -5.74 16.33 -12.98
CA ARG A 341 -4.97 15.10 -13.19
C ARG A 341 -5.19 14.09 -12.09
N MET A 342 -5.15 14.50 -10.82
CA MET A 342 -5.37 13.60 -9.68
C MET A 342 -6.78 12.98 -9.71
N VAL A 343 -7.80 13.79 -10.00
CA VAL A 343 -9.19 13.32 -10.16
C VAL A 343 -9.30 12.32 -11.32
N THR A 344 -8.69 12.62 -12.47
CA THR A 344 -8.69 11.71 -13.62
C THR A 344 -8.01 10.38 -13.32
N GLU A 345 -6.83 10.41 -12.70
CA GLU A 345 -6.09 9.20 -12.34
C GLU A 345 -6.85 8.36 -11.29
N LEU A 346 -7.46 9.00 -10.27
CA LEU A 346 -8.28 8.29 -9.28
C LEU A 346 -9.50 7.61 -9.92
N ASN A 347 -10.13 8.24 -10.90
CA ASN A 347 -11.27 7.64 -11.60
C ASN A 347 -10.86 6.45 -12.48
N SER A 348 -9.73 6.55 -13.17
CA SER A 348 -9.32 5.54 -14.15
C SER A 348 -8.68 4.29 -13.53
N ARG A 349 -8.00 4.43 -12.38
CA ARG A 349 -7.17 3.37 -11.83
C ARG A 349 -7.85 2.41 -10.86
N PHE A 350 -9.00 2.76 -10.32
CA PHE A 350 -9.71 1.95 -9.33
C PHE A 350 -10.90 1.20 -9.96
N SER A 351 -10.74 0.65 -11.17
CA SER A 351 -11.84 0.03 -11.93
C SER A 351 -11.58 -1.43 -12.35
N ASP A 352 -10.52 -2.07 -11.86
CA ASP A 352 -9.98 -3.31 -12.42
C ASP A 352 -10.83 -4.57 -12.22
N VAL A 353 -11.65 -4.60 -11.17
CA VAL A 353 -12.47 -5.79 -10.83
C VAL A 353 -13.62 -6.03 -11.83
N GLY A 354 -13.85 -5.09 -12.74
CA GLY A 354 -15.01 -5.11 -13.64
C GLY A 354 -16.26 -4.49 -12.99
N ALA A 355 -16.97 -3.67 -13.76
CA ALA A 355 -18.11 -2.90 -13.24
C ALA A 355 -19.24 -3.79 -12.70
N GLU A 356 -19.48 -4.95 -13.31
CA GLU A 356 -20.55 -5.87 -12.91
C GLU A 356 -20.22 -6.54 -11.57
N LEU A 357 -19.02 -7.11 -11.42
CA LEU A 357 -18.63 -7.77 -10.18
C LEU A 357 -18.52 -6.75 -9.04
N MET A 358 -18.00 -5.54 -9.32
CA MET A 358 -17.96 -4.46 -8.34
C MET A 358 -19.35 -4.07 -7.85
N ARG A 359 -20.33 -4.00 -8.73
CA ARG A 359 -21.74 -3.75 -8.36
C ARG A 359 -22.25 -4.83 -7.41
N GLY A 360 -21.94 -6.09 -7.70
CA GLY A 360 -22.28 -7.21 -6.81
C GLY A 360 -21.62 -7.09 -5.43
N ILE A 361 -20.32 -6.79 -5.39
CA ILE A 361 -19.56 -6.60 -4.14
C ILE A 361 -20.14 -5.42 -3.33
N GLN A 362 -20.48 -4.32 -3.98
CA GLN A 362 -21.09 -3.17 -3.32
C GLN A 362 -22.47 -3.51 -2.73
N ALA A 363 -23.26 -4.36 -3.41
CA ALA A 363 -24.54 -4.81 -2.89
C ALA A 363 -24.43 -5.66 -1.60
N CYS A 364 -23.26 -6.19 -1.28
CA CYS A 364 -23.00 -6.84 0.01
C CYS A 364 -22.75 -5.85 1.15
N ASN A 365 -22.51 -4.57 0.86
CA ASN A 365 -22.25 -3.55 1.87
C ASN A 365 -23.55 -2.97 2.43
N PRO A 366 -23.77 -3.00 3.76
CA PRO A 366 -25.01 -2.49 4.36
C PRO A 366 -25.20 -0.97 4.21
N ALA A 367 -24.16 -0.23 3.83
CA ALA A 367 -24.25 1.20 3.55
C ALA A 367 -24.70 1.52 2.10
N ALA A 368 -24.68 0.54 1.20
CA ALA A 368 -25.08 0.72 -0.19
C ALA A 368 -26.59 0.92 -0.35
N VAL A 369 -26.98 1.70 -1.35
CA VAL A 369 -28.39 1.97 -1.68
C VAL A 369 -29.08 0.68 -2.18
N ASP A 370 -28.35 -0.11 -2.93
CA ASP A 370 -28.78 -1.40 -3.51
C ASP A 370 -28.41 -2.60 -2.62
N PHE A 371 -28.30 -2.38 -1.29
CA PHE A 371 -27.99 -3.44 -0.35
C PHE A 371 -28.88 -4.66 -0.53
N PHE A 372 -28.27 -5.80 -0.78
CA PHE A 372 -28.91 -7.07 -1.07
C PHE A 372 -29.94 -6.99 -2.22
N CYS A 373 -29.56 -6.26 -3.29
CA CYS A 373 -30.25 -6.34 -4.56
C CYS A 373 -29.97 -7.71 -5.20
N GLU A 374 -31.03 -8.45 -5.54
CA GLU A 374 -30.95 -9.79 -6.12
C GLU A 374 -30.09 -9.80 -7.39
N ASP A 375 -30.41 -8.96 -8.38
CA ASP A 375 -29.68 -8.88 -9.65
C ASP A 375 -28.18 -8.59 -9.46
N SER A 376 -27.83 -7.81 -8.43
CA SER A 376 -26.45 -7.48 -8.14
C SER A 376 -25.71 -8.65 -7.46
N LEU A 377 -26.34 -9.35 -6.53
CA LEU A 377 -25.75 -10.53 -5.88
C LEU A 377 -25.59 -11.70 -6.86
N GLU A 378 -26.49 -11.83 -7.84
CA GLU A 378 -26.42 -12.85 -8.88
C GLU A 378 -25.18 -12.70 -9.77
N LEU A 379 -24.64 -11.48 -9.91
CA LEU A 379 -23.37 -11.24 -10.63
C LEU A 379 -22.20 -11.96 -9.95
N ILE A 380 -22.12 -11.91 -8.61
CA ILE A 380 -21.07 -12.64 -7.85
C ILE A 380 -21.31 -14.14 -7.96
N ALA A 381 -22.54 -14.57 -7.72
CA ALA A 381 -22.90 -15.99 -7.74
C ALA A 381 -22.60 -16.62 -9.11
N THR A 382 -22.93 -15.94 -10.20
CA THR A 382 -22.64 -16.38 -11.57
C THR A 382 -21.14 -16.44 -11.82
N HIS A 383 -20.37 -15.42 -11.42
CA HIS A 383 -18.91 -15.38 -11.63
C HIS A 383 -18.21 -16.56 -10.95
N TYR A 384 -18.57 -16.85 -9.70
CA TYR A 384 -17.96 -17.95 -8.93
C TYR A 384 -18.72 -19.28 -9.07
N LYS A 385 -19.68 -19.39 -9.97
CA LYS A 385 -20.51 -20.60 -10.19
C LYS A 385 -21.19 -21.10 -8.92
N MET A 386 -21.59 -20.17 -8.05
CA MET A 386 -22.30 -20.45 -6.80
C MET A 386 -23.80 -20.48 -7.03
N SER A 387 -24.52 -21.35 -6.32
CA SER A 387 -25.98 -21.26 -6.28
C SER A 387 -26.42 -20.14 -5.34
N LEU A 388 -27.47 -19.41 -5.72
CA LEU A 388 -28.06 -18.35 -4.91
C LEU A 388 -29.57 -18.52 -4.87
N LYS A 389 -30.14 -18.57 -3.66
CA LYS A 389 -31.58 -18.72 -3.46
C LYS A 389 -32.23 -17.37 -3.18
N LYS A 390 -33.23 -17.00 -3.98
CA LYS A 390 -33.97 -15.74 -3.83
C LYS A 390 -34.66 -15.62 -2.46
N GLU A 391 -35.18 -16.71 -1.96
CA GLU A 391 -35.85 -16.78 -0.66
C GLU A 391 -34.90 -16.43 0.48
N GLU A 392 -33.62 -16.88 0.41
CA GLU A 392 -32.58 -16.52 1.39
C GLU A 392 -32.34 -15.01 1.37
N ILE A 393 -32.25 -14.38 0.20
CA ILE A 393 -32.01 -12.93 0.07
C ILE A 393 -33.18 -12.16 0.71
N LEU A 394 -34.41 -12.52 0.43
CA LEU A 394 -35.57 -11.81 0.96
C LEU A 394 -35.64 -11.89 2.49
N VAL A 395 -35.44 -13.09 3.07
CA VAL A 395 -35.44 -13.28 4.51
C VAL A 395 -34.25 -12.56 5.17
N ALA A 396 -33.05 -12.72 4.61
CA ALA A 396 -31.85 -12.08 5.12
C ALA A 396 -31.95 -10.54 5.11
N LYS A 397 -32.51 -9.96 4.04
CA LYS A 397 -32.70 -8.50 3.93
C LYS A 397 -33.59 -7.97 5.05
N GLN A 398 -34.71 -8.65 5.37
CA GLN A 398 -35.57 -8.26 6.48
C GLN A 398 -34.91 -8.48 7.84
N PHE A 399 -34.21 -9.59 8.02
CA PHE A 399 -33.47 -9.89 9.24
C PHE A 399 -32.38 -8.85 9.51
N LEU A 400 -31.52 -8.57 8.53
CA LEU A 400 -30.43 -7.60 8.66
C LEU A 400 -30.94 -6.15 8.80
N SER A 401 -32.06 -5.81 8.16
CA SER A 401 -32.67 -4.48 8.33
C SER A 401 -33.12 -4.22 9.78
N ARG A 402 -33.60 -5.24 10.49
CA ARG A 402 -33.92 -5.16 11.92
C ARG A 402 -32.64 -5.01 12.74
N ARG A 403 -31.65 -5.85 12.50
CA ARG A 403 -30.35 -5.80 13.19
C ARG A 403 -29.58 -4.48 12.96
N LYS A 404 -29.72 -3.87 11.79
CA LYS A 404 -29.15 -2.56 11.48
C LYS A 404 -29.73 -1.45 12.34
N ARG A 405 -31.05 -1.50 12.62
CA ARG A 405 -31.71 -0.54 13.56
C ARG A 405 -31.21 -0.69 14.99
N GLU A 406 -30.79 -1.89 15.37
CA GLU A 406 -30.20 -2.20 16.67
C GLU A 406 -28.69 -1.85 16.74
N GLY A 407 -28.09 -1.36 15.65
CA GLY A 407 -26.67 -1.01 15.58
C GLY A 407 -25.71 -2.21 15.41
N ALA A 408 -26.24 -3.41 15.16
CA ALA A 408 -25.43 -4.62 15.06
C ALA A 408 -24.80 -4.85 13.65
N VAL A 409 -25.14 -4.00 12.67
CA VAL A 409 -24.68 -4.11 11.27
C VAL A 409 -24.02 -2.81 10.87
N SER A 410 -22.69 -2.80 10.79
CA SER A 410 -21.88 -1.63 10.42
C SER A 410 -21.16 -1.79 9.07
N ASP A 411 -20.74 -3.01 8.75
CA ASP A 411 -19.89 -3.35 7.61
C ASP A 411 -20.21 -4.75 7.07
N MET A 412 -19.55 -5.13 6.00
CA MET A 412 -19.75 -6.43 5.34
C MET A 412 -19.34 -7.61 6.26
N GLY A 413 -18.32 -7.44 7.12
CA GLY A 413 -17.91 -8.45 8.10
C GLY A 413 -19.00 -8.74 9.12
N SER A 414 -19.68 -7.69 9.64
CA SER A 414 -20.82 -7.83 10.55
C SER A 414 -22.04 -8.48 9.86
N VAL A 415 -22.25 -8.20 8.57
CA VAL A 415 -23.26 -8.88 7.75
C VAL A 415 -22.97 -10.38 7.70
N TYR A 416 -21.74 -10.77 7.33
CA TYR A 416 -21.35 -12.18 7.24
C TYR A 416 -21.50 -12.93 8.58
N LYS A 417 -21.11 -12.33 9.70
CA LYS A 417 -21.30 -12.91 11.05
C LYS A 417 -22.73 -13.25 11.37
N LEU A 418 -23.68 -12.44 10.89
CA LEU A 418 -25.10 -12.63 11.13
C LEU A 418 -25.74 -13.62 10.13
N LEU A 419 -25.10 -13.85 8.98
CA LEU A 419 -25.54 -14.82 7.97
C LEU A 419 -24.97 -16.23 8.28
N HIS A 420 -25.43 -16.83 9.38
CA HIS A 420 -24.98 -18.15 9.76
C HIS A 420 -25.18 -19.16 8.61
N PRO A 421 -24.14 -19.94 8.21
CA PRO A 421 -24.22 -20.87 7.06
C PRO A 421 -25.35 -21.89 7.16
N ASP A 422 -25.76 -22.29 8.37
CA ASP A 422 -26.88 -23.22 8.57
C ASP A 422 -28.24 -22.61 8.21
N MET A 423 -28.37 -21.27 8.31
CA MET A 423 -29.62 -20.54 7.98
C MET A 423 -29.63 -19.98 6.56
N PHE A 424 -28.49 -19.54 6.08
CA PHE A 424 -28.32 -18.86 4.79
C PHE A 424 -27.13 -19.44 4.01
N PRO A 425 -27.13 -20.74 3.66
CA PRO A 425 -25.95 -21.42 3.13
C PRO A 425 -25.45 -20.84 1.80
N THR A 426 -26.37 -20.43 0.90
CA THR A 426 -25.98 -19.90 -0.40
C THR A 426 -25.54 -18.43 -0.30
N LEU A 427 -26.29 -17.62 0.43
CA LEU A 427 -26.03 -16.20 0.58
C LEU A 427 -24.75 -15.93 1.40
N SER A 428 -24.49 -16.72 2.46
CA SER A 428 -23.26 -16.59 3.24
C SER A 428 -22.01 -16.84 2.38
N SER A 429 -22.06 -17.81 1.47
CA SER A 429 -20.94 -18.10 0.55
C SER A 429 -20.68 -16.95 -0.43
N VAL A 430 -21.72 -16.28 -0.92
CA VAL A 430 -21.58 -15.10 -1.81
C VAL A 430 -20.96 -13.93 -1.07
N VAL A 431 -21.41 -13.65 0.16
CA VAL A 431 -20.83 -12.57 0.99
C VAL A 431 -19.38 -12.90 1.40
N GLN A 432 -19.10 -14.18 1.68
CA GLN A 432 -17.74 -14.65 1.97
C GLN A 432 -16.81 -14.43 0.79
N ALA A 433 -17.23 -14.76 -0.43
CA ALA A 433 -16.42 -14.50 -1.63
C ALA A 433 -16.11 -13.01 -1.78
N ALA A 434 -17.10 -12.13 -1.60
CA ALA A 434 -16.91 -10.68 -1.65
C ALA A 434 -15.93 -10.17 -0.61
N LEU A 435 -15.96 -10.70 0.62
CA LEU A 435 -15.02 -10.35 1.71
C LEU A 435 -13.61 -10.89 1.47
N THR A 436 -13.49 -12.03 0.78
CA THR A 436 -12.21 -12.68 0.52
C THR A 436 -11.41 -11.94 -0.55
N ILE A 437 -12.04 -11.13 -1.42
CA ILE A 437 -11.34 -10.32 -2.43
C ILE A 437 -10.45 -9.28 -1.72
N PRO A 438 -9.11 -9.28 -1.96
CA PRO A 438 -8.20 -8.33 -1.36
C PRO A 438 -8.32 -6.95 -2.00
N VAL A 439 -7.94 -5.92 -1.25
CA VAL A 439 -7.89 -4.53 -1.75
C VAL A 439 -6.46 -4.10 -2.04
N SER A 440 -5.51 -4.68 -1.34
CA SER A 440 -4.09 -4.34 -1.48
C SER A 440 -3.19 -5.53 -1.17
N SER A 441 -1.96 -5.50 -1.66
CA SER A 441 -0.88 -6.43 -1.30
C SER A 441 -0.02 -5.94 -0.13
N CYS A 442 -0.51 -5.00 0.68
CA CYS A 442 0.25 -4.38 1.77
C CYS A 442 0.75 -5.39 2.82
N THR A 443 0.10 -6.54 2.97
CA THR A 443 0.57 -7.63 3.86
C THR A 443 1.93 -8.17 3.39
N CYS A 444 2.15 -8.29 2.08
CA CYS A 444 3.44 -8.66 1.52
C CYS A 444 4.51 -7.59 1.84
N GLU A 445 4.21 -6.30 1.66
CA GLU A 445 5.13 -5.21 2.03
C GLU A 445 5.47 -5.21 3.53
N ARG A 446 4.48 -5.48 4.40
CA ARG A 446 4.70 -5.63 5.85
C ARG A 446 5.64 -6.79 6.14
N SER A 447 5.49 -7.92 5.44
CA SER A 447 6.36 -9.09 5.57
C SER A 447 7.80 -8.75 5.21
N PHE A 448 8.04 -7.99 4.13
CA PHE A 448 9.38 -7.48 3.81
C PHE A 448 9.93 -6.49 4.83
N SER A 449 9.08 -5.68 5.45
CA SER A 449 9.51 -4.82 6.54
C SER A 449 10.00 -5.61 7.76
N VAL A 450 9.36 -6.75 8.05
CA VAL A 450 9.81 -7.68 9.10
C VAL A 450 11.10 -8.39 8.66
N LEU A 451 11.15 -8.87 7.41
CA LEU A 451 12.33 -9.52 6.83
C LEU A 451 13.60 -8.69 7.02
N ARG A 452 13.57 -7.39 6.71
CA ARG A 452 14.72 -6.48 6.90
C ARG A 452 15.20 -6.40 8.35
N ARG A 453 14.34 -6.63 9.33
CA ARG A 453 14.71 -6.68 10.76
C ARG A 453 15.28 -8.03 11.16
N VAL A 454 14.88 -9.11 10.50
CA VAL A 454 15.37 -10.47 10.72
C VAL A 454 16.68 -10.69 9.98
N HIS A 455 16.76 -10.32 8.69
CA HIS A 455 17.93 -10.46 7.83
C HIS A 455 18.82 -9.22 7.91
N THR A 456 19.46 -9.03 9.06
CA THR A 456 20.41 -7.93 9.28
C THR A 456 21.79 -8.25 8.69
N TRP A 457 22.65 -7.23 8.60
CA TRP A 457 24.04 -7.39 8.16
C TRP A 457 24.79 -8.53 8.88
N LEU A 458 24.56 -8.72 10.18
CA LEU A 458 25.18 -9.79 10.97
C LEU A 458 24.66 -11.20 10.61
N ARG A 459 23.56 -11.32 9.88
CA ARG A 459 22.88 -12.57 9.55
C ARG A 459 22.85 -12.85 8.03
N ARG A 460 23.69 -12.20 7.24
CA ARG A 460 23.71 -12.35 5.77
C ARG A 460 24.08 -13.73 5.26
N THR A 461 24.72 -14.56 6.09
CA THR A 461 25.07 -15.96 5.76
C THR A 461 23.97 -16.95 6.07
N MET A 462 22.78 -16.47 6.48
CA MET A 462 21.63 -17.33 6.77
C MET A 462 21.10 -17.98 5.48
N GLY A 463 20.89 -19.30 5.50
CA GLY A 463 20.23 -20.00 4.39
C GLY A 463 18.75 -19.65 4.28
N GLN A 464 18.19 -19.82 3.08
CA GLN A 464 16.81 -19.43 2.74
C GLN A 464 15.77 -20.11 3.65
N GLU A 465 15.87 -21.39 3.89
CA GLU A 465 14.95 -22.15 4.74
C GLU A 465 14.87 -21.57 6.15
N ARG A 466 16.02 -21.29 6.77
CA ARG A 466 16.06 -20.67 8.09
C ARG A 466 15.52 -19.23 8.09
N LEU A 467 15.77 -18.48 7.00
CA LEU A 467 15.25 -17.14 6.83
C LEU A 467 13.72 -17.15 6.75
N HIS A 468 13.17 -18.08 5.95
CA HIS A 468 11.73 -18.30 5.85
C HIS A 468 11.11 -18.64 7.20
N HIS A 469 11.64 -19.62 7.95
CA HIS A 469 11.11 -20.00 9.25
C HIS A 469 11.12 -18.84 10.25
N LEU A 470 12.19 -18.03 10.28
CA LEU A 470 12.23 -16.85 11.15
C LEU A 470 11.29 -15.75 10.70
N ALA A 471 11.11 -15.58 9.38
CA ALA A 471 10.19 -14.59 8.83
C ALA A 471 8.73 -14.95 9.18
N ILE A 472 8.31 -16.20 8.97
CA ILE A 472 6.97 -16.69 9.35
C ILE A 472 6.70 -16.42 10.82
N MET A 473 7.57 -16.86 11.74
CA MET A 473 7.41 -16.64 13.17
C MET A 473 7.38 -15.16 13.56
N ALA A 474 8.12 -14.33 12.85
CA ALA A 474 8.20 -12.89 13.14
C ALA A 474 7.03 -12.09 12.54
N VAL A 475 6.42 -12.56 11.44
CA VAL A 475 5.24 -11.96 10.83
C VAL A 475 3.98 -12.44 11.54
N GLU A 476 3.83 -13.74 11.69
CA GLU A 476 2.62 -14.42 12.20
C GLU A 476 2.66 -14.60 13.73
N LYS A 477 2.92 -13.52 14.45
CA LYS A 477 3.07 -13.54 15.92
C LYS A 477 1.85 -14.06 16.65
N ASP A 478 0.66 -13.73 16.20
CA ASP A 478 -0.59 -14.13 16.85
C ASP A 478 -0.77 -15.64 16.75
N ALA A 479 -0.51 -16.22 15.57
CA ALA A 479 -0.53 -17.67 15.39
C ALA A 479 0.57 -18.35 16.21
N LEU A 480 1.78 -17.77 16.25
CA LEU A 480 2.88 -18.27 17.07
C LEU A 480 2.54 -18.27 18.58
N CYS A 481 1.92 -17.21 19.07
CA CYS A 481 1.51 -17.11 20.49
C CYS A 481 0.38 -18.08 20.84
N GLY A 482 -0.42 -18.51 19.87
CA GLY A 482 -1.50 -19.48 20.05
C GLY A 482 -1.07 -20.94 20.01
N LEU A 483 0.19 -21.26 19.70
CA LEU A 483 0.67 -22.64 19.57
C LEU A 483 0.61 -23.43 20.88
N ASP A 484 0.19 -24.70 20.79
CA ASP A 484 0.39 -25.67 21.88
C ASP A 484 1.87 -26.10 21.95
N HIS A 485 2.56 -25.64 22.98
CA HIS A 485 3.97 -25.97 23.19
C HIS A 485 4.19 -27.51 23.29
N GLY A 486 3.16 -28.27 23.69
CA GLY A 486 3.23 -29.73 23.72
C GLY A 486 3.36 -30.33 22.32
N GLU A 487 2.60 -29.82 21.34
CA GLU A 487 2.65 -30.29 19.96
C GLU A 487 3.98 -29.94 19.30
N VAL A 488 4.48 -28.72 19.52
CA VAL A 488 5.82 -28.32 19.06
C VAL A 488 6.93 -29.21 19.62
N ILE A 489 6.86 -29.57 20.93
CA ILE A 489 7.84 -30.46 21.55
C ILE A 489 7.75 -31.87 20.98
N ASP A 490 6.54 -32.38 20.76
CA ASP A 490 6.32 -33.72 20.22
C ASP A 490 6.83 -33.80 18.76
N ARG A 491 6.54 -32.80 17.94
CA ARG A 491 7.10 -32.67 16.57
C ARG A 491 8.63 -32.60 16.60
N PHE A 492 9.20 -31.77 17.47
CA PHE A 492 10.65 -31.67 17.64
C PHE A 492 11.30 -33.01 18.07
N ALA A 493 10.63 -33.81 18.90
CA ALA A 493 11.10 -35.10 19.31
C ALA A 493 11.06 -36.14 18.18
N GLN A 494 10.08 -36.02 17.26
CA GLN A 494 9.88 -36.94 16.15
C GLN A 494 10.87 -36.72 15.00
N VAL A 495 11.37 -35.47 14.79
CA VAL A 495 12.27 -35.10 13.66
C VAL A 495 13.55 -35.96 13.66
N LYS A 496 14.11 -36.24 14.84
CA LYS A 496 15.27 -37.15 14.99
C LYS A 496 15.45 -37.62 16.42
N PRO A 497 16.07 -38.82 16.64
CA PRO A 497 16.42 -39.27 17.97
C PRO A 497 17.27 -38.27 18.74
N ARG A 498 16.95 -38.03 20.02
CA ARG A 498 17.66 -37.10 20.90
C ARG A 498 18.45 -37.82 21.96
N ARG A 499 19.59 -37.26 22.36
CA ARG A 499 20.38 -37.80 23.48
C ARG A 499 19.59 -37.79 24.79
N TYR A 500 18.75 -36.79 24.99
CA TYR A 500 17.84 -36.70 26.12
C TYR A 500 16.45 -37.15 25.65
N PRO A 501 15.85 -38.18 26.27
CA PRO A 501 14.53 -38.67 25.87
C PRO A 501 13.46 -37.62 26.19
N LEU A 502 12.70 -37.19 25.17
CA LEU A 502 11.56 -36.32 25.31
C LEU A 502 10.29 -37.18 25.46
N VAL A 503 9.46 -36.86 26.44
CA VAL A 503 8.19 -37.58 26.69
C VAL A 503 7.10 -36.99 25.82
N LEU A 504 6.58 -37.77 24.88
CA LEU A 504 5.50 -37.38 23.97
C LEU A 504 4.17 -37.21 24.71
N LYS A 505 3.26 -36.37 24.14
CA LYS A 505 1.94 -36.04 24.73
C LYS A 505 1.13 -37.29 25.12
N GLY A 506 1.10 -38.31 24.27
CA GLY A 506 0.44 -39.61 24.54
C GLY A 506 1.10 -40.47 25.65
N GLN A 507 2.37 -40.24 25.98
CA GLN A 507 3.09 -40.93 27.07
C GLN A 507 2.94 -40.16 28.38
N ARG A 508 2.78 -38.82 28.35
CA ARG A 508 2.56 -37.99 29.54
C ARG A 508 1.26 -38.34 30.28
N SER A 509 0.21 -38.72 29.56
CA SER A 509 -1.04 -39.16 30.15
C SER A 509 -0.92 -40.51 30.86
N LYS A 510 -0.10 -41.46 30.33
CA LYS A 510 0.15 -42.77 30.93
C LYS A 510 1.05 -42.69 32.17
N GLU A 511 1.98 -41.76 32.25
CA GLU A 511 2.81 -41.56 33.45
C GLU A 511 2.06 -40.85 34.58
N ARG A 512 1.11 -39.98 34.30
CA ARG A 512 0.24 -39.38 35.33
C ARG A 512 -0.72 -40.39 35.93
N SER A 513 -1.26 -41.33 35.15
CA SER A 513 -2.13 -42.39 35.64
C SER A 513 -1.38 -43.50 36.40
N LYS A 514 -0.04 -43.58 36.29
CA LYS A 514 0.79 -44.50 37.09
C LYS A 514 1.31 -43.91 38.41
N LYS A 515 1.15 -42.59 38.62
CA LYS A 515 1.53 -41.89 39.85
C LYS A 515 0.34 -41.54 40.75
N GLN A 516 -0.88 -41.89 40.34
CA GLN A 516 -2.07 -41.97 41.17
C GLN A 516 -2.34 -43.43 41.59
#